data_ce3a54aaabb7ded3a8a4a500f6e10604
#
_entry.id   ce3a54aaabb7ded3a8a4a500f6e10604
#
_cell.length_a   1.000
_cell.length_b   1.000
_cell.length_c   1.000
_cell.angle_alpha   90.00
_cell.angle_beta   90.00
_cell.angle_gamma   90.00
#
_symmetry.space_group_name_H-M   'P 1'
#
loop_
_entity.id
_entity.type
_entity.pdbx_description
1 polymer ?
#
loop_
_entity_poly.entity_id
_entity_poly.type
_entity_poly.pdbx_seq_one_letter_code
_entity_poly.pdbx_strand_id
1 'polypeptide(L)'
;MRKLRPRKRALKLAAKVKDQLSETLGQPVKVIMYGSQARGDATKESDIDLLVVLPSINTNTRKMLSDVAWEVGFDAGKVISTVPTTADEMKYYAILPFYKNVKREGIAV
;
A
#
# COMPACT_ATOMS: atom_id res chain seq x y z
N MET A 1 -16.01 -22.48 -11.31
CA MET A 1 -14.88 -21.54 -11.49
C MET A 1 -14.39 -21.04 -10.13
N ARG A 2 -13.09 -21.14 -9.87
CA ARG A 2 -12.52 -20.72 -8.58
C ARG A 2 -12.38 -19.19 -8.55
N LYS A 3 -12.92 -18.58 -7.50
CA LYS A 3 -12.81 -17.14 -7.31
C LYS A 3 -11.44 -16.80 -6.74
N LEU A 4 -10.75 -15.83 -7.34
CA LEU A 4 -9.48 -15.31 -6.82
C LEU A 4 -9.74 -14.47 -5.57
N ARG A 5 -8.83 -14.56 -4.61
CA ARG A 5 -8.90 -13.83 -3.35
C ARG A 5 -7.59 -13.12 -3.06
N PRO A 6 -7.63 -12.00 -2.34
CA PRO A 6 -6.40 -11.33 -1.91
C PRO A 6 -5.50 -12.29 -1.14
N ARG A 7 -4.19 -12.11 -1.31
CA ARG A 7 -3.20 -12.93 -0.62
C ARG A 7 -3.13 -12.52 0.85
N LYS A 8 -3.40 -13.46 1.74
CA LYS A 8 -3.47 -13.21 3.20
C LYS A 8 -2.16 -12.68 3.77
N ARG A 9 -1.03 -13.26 3.36
CA ARG A 9 0.28 -12.81 3.84
C ARG A 9 0.54 -11.37 3.45
N ALA A 10 0.21 -11.01 2.21
CA ALA A 10 0.38 -9.63 1.73
C ALA A 10 -0.48 -8.66 2.51
N LEU A 11 -1.72 -9.05 2.82
CA LEU A 11 -2.61 -8.22 3.66
C LEU A 11 -2.02 -7.98 5.04
N LYS A 12 -1.43 -9.01 5.65
CA LYS A 12 -0.78 -8.89 6.96
C LYS A 12 0.42 -7.95 6.92
N LEU A 13 1.23 -8.05 5.86
CA LEU A 13 2.39 -7.17 5.69
C LEU A 13 1.96 -5.72 5.43
N ALA A 14 0.91 -5.53 4.64
CA ALA A 14 0.33 -4.21 4.39
C ALA A 14 -0.18 -3.58 5.70
N ALA A 15 -0.86 -4.37 6.53
CA ALA A 15 -1.34 -3.92 7.84
C ALA A 15 -0.17 -3.53 8.75
N LYS A 16 0.93 -4.26 8.70
CA LYS A 16 2.13 -3.96 9.48
C LYS A 16 2.75 -2.64 9.06
N VAL A 17 2.82 -2.37 7.74
CA VAL A 17 3.28 -1.07 7.22
C VAL A 17 2.39 0.05 7.75
N LYS A 18 1.07 -0.13 7.66
CA LYS A 18 0.09 0.85 8.16
C LYS A 18 0.31 1.14 9.64
N ASP A 19 0.44 0.11 10.46
CA ASP A 19 0.59 0.25 11.90
C ASP A 19 1.87 1.01 12.26
N GLN A 20 2.99 0.66 11.62
CA GLN A 20 4.27 1.34 11.87
C GLN A 20 4.25 2.80 11.42
N LEU A 21 3.63 3.08 10.27
CA LEU A 21 3.49 4.46 9.79
C LEU A 21 2.60 5.29 10.73
N SER A 22 1.47 4.71 11.15
CA SER A 22 0.54 5.39 12.04
C SER A 22 1.19 5.71 13.39
N GLU A 23 1.97 4.78 13.90
CA GLU A 23 2.72 4.97 15.16
C GLU A 23 3.77 6.06 15.00
N THR A 24 4.56 6.03 13.94
CA THR A 24 5.62 7.02 13.69
C THR A 24 5.06 8.42 13.49
N LEU A 25 3.93 8.53 12.78
CA LEU A 25 3.27 9.82 12.53
C LEU A 25 2.42 10.31 13.70
N GLY A 26 2.09 9.43 14.64
CA GLY A 26 1.21 9.76 15.75
C GLY A 26 -0.24 9.99 15.34
N GLN A 27 -0.66 9.47 14.18
CA GLN A 27 -2.03 9.58 13.71
C GLN A 27 -2.33 8.44 12.71
N PRO A 28 -3.62 8.07 12.55
CA PRO A 28 -3.98 7.00 11.63
C PRO A 28 -3.59 7.33 10.18
N VAL A 29 -3.07 6.31 9.48
CA VAL A 29 -2.69 6.40 8.07
C VAL A 29 -3.54 5.38 7.31
N LYS A 30 -4.06 5.77 6.16
CA LYS A 30 -4.82 4.85 5.30
C LYS A 30 -3.85 4.19 4.32
N VAL A 31 -3.93 2.87 4.21
CA VAL A 31 -3.12 2.09 3.28
C VAL A 31 -4.05 1.21 2.45
N ILE A 32 -3.87 1.23 1.15
CA ILE A 32 -4.67 0.45 0.21
C ILE A 32 -3.74 -0.46 -0.58
N MET A 33 -3.95 -1.77 -0.46
CA MET A 33 -3.22 -2.75 -1.26
C MET A 33 -3.93 -2.90 -2.60
N TYR A 34 -3.16 -2.83 -3.70
CA TYR A 34 -3.66 -3.01 -5.05
C TYR A 34 -2.73 -3.96 -5.82
N GLY A 35 -2.98 -4.15 -7.11
CA GLY A 35 -2.15 -5.00 -7.94
C GLY A 35 -2.42 -6.49 -7.73
N SER A 36 -1.46 -7.33 -8.12
CA SER A 36 -1.65 -8.78 -8.16
C SER A 36 -1.94 -9.42 -6.79
N GLN A 37 -1.36 -8.89 -5.72
CA GLN A 37 -1.62 -9.41 -4.37
C GLN A 37 -3.07 -9.15 -3.95
N ALA A 38 -3.63 -8.01 -4.35
CA ALA A 38 -5.02 -7.67 -4.06
C ALA A 38 -5.99 -8.46 -4.93
N ARG A 39 -5.66 -8.64 -6.22
CA ARG A 39 -6.48 -9.43 -7.14
C ARG A 39 -6.44 -10.93 -6.83
N GLY A 40 -5.34 -11.42 -6.25
CA GLY A 40 -5.17 -12.83 -5.93
C GLY A 40 -4.46 -13.65 -7.01
N ASP A 41 -3.89 -12.99 -8.02
CA ASP A 41 -3.12 -13.66 -9.08
C ASP A 41 -1.61 -13.49 -8.94
N ALA A 42 -1.15 -13.10 -7.74
CA ALA A 42 0.27 -12.93 -7.46
C ALA A 42 1.04 -14.25 -7.50
N THR A 43 2.28 -14.17 -7.98
CA THR A 43 3.27 -15.25 -7.91
C THR A 43 4.24 -14.99 -6.76
N LYS A 44 5.20 -15.90 -6.57
CA LYS A 44 6.23 -15.74 -5.52
C LYS A 44 7.10 -14.49 -5.74
N GLU A 45 7.28 -14.09 -6.99
CA GLU A 45 8.09 -12.94 -7.36
C GLU A 45 7.32 -11.62 -7.37
N SER A 46 6.01 -11.67 -7.18
CA SER A 46 5.19 -10.46 -7.22
C SER A 46 5.45 -9.56 -6.03
N ASP A 47 5.63 -8.27 -6.32
CA ASP A 47 5.74 -7.23 -5.29
C ASP A 47 4.40 -7.03 -4.59
N ILE A 48 4.45 -6.43 -3.41
CA ILE A 48 3.25 -5.97 -2.71
C ILE A 48 3.12 -4.47 -3.00
N ASP A 49 2.03 -4.10 -3.68
CA ASP A 49 1.81 -2.71 -4.11
C ASP A 49 0.87 -2.00 -3.15
N LEU A 50 1.34 -0.92 -2.54
CA LEU A 50 0.58 -0.16 -1.56
C LEU A 50 0.46 1.30 -1.98
N LEU A 51 -0.76 1.82 -1.94
CA LEU A 51 -1.03 3.25 -2.00
C LEU A 51 -1.18 3.73 -0.57
N VAL A 52 -0.35 4.70 -0.18
CA VAL A 52 -0.30 5.18 1.20
C VAL A 52 -0.77 6.63 1.25
N VAL A 53 -1.87 6.85 1.95
CA VAL A 53 -2.46 8.19 2.09
C VAL A 53 -1.85 8.86 3.30
N LEU A 54 -0.99 9.85 3.03
CA LEU A 54 -0.25 10.60 4.04
C LEU A 54 -0.92 11.96 4.29
N PRO A 55 -0.74 12.55 5.47
CA PRO A 55 -1.25 13.90 5.73
C PRO A 55 -0.58 14.95 4.85
N SER A 56 0.69 14.75 4.50
CA SER A 56 1.43 15.61 3.58
C SER A 56 2.56 14.80 2.96
N ILE A 57 3.01 15.23 1.78
CA ILE A 57 4.14 14.60 1.07
C ILE A 57 5.28 15.59 1.06
N ASN A 58 6.38 15.22 1.72
CA ASN A 58 7.61 16.00 1.77
C ASN A 58 8.78 15.01 1.92
N THR A 59 10.01 15.54 1.99
CA THR A 59 11.21 14.72 2.10
C THR A 59 11.15 13.79 3.32
N ASN A 60 10.66 14.28 4.46
CA ASN A 60 10.59 13.52 5.70
C ASN A 60 9.58 12.37 5.60
N THR A 61 8.37 12.65 5.10
CA THR A 61 7.33 11.62 4.99
C THR A 61 7.69 10.57 3.92
N ARG A 62 8.32 10.99 2.82
CA ARG A 62 8.81 10.06 1.80
C ARG A 62 9.89 9.12 2.35
N LYS A 63 10.85 9.67 3.10
CA LYS A 63 11.91 8.87 3.72
C LYS A 63 11.34 7.87 4.72
N MET A 64 10.44 8.33 5.57
CA MET A 64 9.79 7.49 6.56
C MET A 64 9.02 6.33 5.90
N LEU A 65 8.26 6.63 4.85
CA LEU A 65 7.51 5.61 4.10
C LEU A 65 8.47 4.58 3.49
N SER A 66 9.53 5.05 2.86
CA SER A 66 10.53 4.19 2.24
C SER A 66 11.21 3.29 3.28
N ASP A 67 11.60 3.85 4.42
CA ASP A 67 12.27 3.11 5.49
C ASP A 67 11.36 2.01 6.07
N VAL A 68 10.10 2.34 6.34
CA VAL A 68 9.14 1.38 6.90
C VAL A 68 8.87 0.25 5.89
N ALA A 69 8.62 0.60 4.64
CA ALA A 69 8.33 -0.40 3.59
C ALA A 69 9.53 -1.32 3.37
N TRP A 70 10.74 -0.77 3.37
CA TRP A 70 11.97 -1.56 3.22
C TRP A 70 12.15 -2.51 4.40
N GLU A 71 11.99 -2.03 5.63
CA GLU A 71 12.19 -2.83 6.83
C GLU A 71 11.19 -3.98 6.92
N VAL A 72 9.91 -3.70 6.71
CA VAL A 72 8.86 -4.73 6.73
C VAL A 72 9.09 -5.75 5.61
N GLY A 73 9.42 -5.27 4.42
CA GLY A 73 9.69 -6.14 3.27
C GLY A 73 10.92 -7.00 3.47
N PHE A 74 12.02 -6.41 3.96
CA PHE A 74 13.26 -7.13 4.20
C PHE A 74 13.06 -8.28 5.19
N ASP A 75 12.40 -8.02 6.31
CA ASP A 75 12.13 -9.06 7.32
C ASP A 75 11.28 -10.21 6.76
N ALA A 76 10.41 -9.92 5.81
CA ALA A 76 9.50 -10.91 5.23
C ALA A 76 10.04 -11.55 3.95
N GLY A 77 11.20 -11.08 3.43
CA GLY A 77 11.72 -11.54 2.15
C GLY A 77 10.85 -11.12 0.97
N LYS A 78 10.21 -9.95 1.05
CA LYS A 78 9.32 -9.41 0.02
C LYS A 78 9.69 -7.98 -0.33
N VAL A 79 9.44 -7.60 -1.58
CA VAL A 79 9.55 -6.21 -2.01
C VAL A 79 8.19 -5.56 -1.83
N ILE A 80 8.16 -4.46 -1.09
CA ILE A 80 6.95 -3.66 -0.90
C ILE A 80 7.14 -2.34 -1.65
N SER A 81 6.36 -2.17 -2.72
CA SER A 81 6.36 -0.96 -3.53
C SER A 81 5.29 -0.01 -3.01
N THR A 82 5.68 1.21 -2.70
CA THR A 82 4.74 2.19 -2.15
C THR A 82 4.60 3.39 -3.07
N VAL A 83 3.38 3.89 -3.17
CA VAL A 83 3.06 5.15 -3.84
C VAL A 83 2.45 6.07 -2.78
N PRO A 84 3.11 7.19 -2.44
CA PRO A 84 2.54 8.15 -1.51
C PRO A 84 1.48 9.00 -2.22
N THR A 85 0.41 9.30 -1.51
CA THR A 85 -0.62 10.23 -1.97
C THR A 85 -1.20 10.97 -0.77
N THR A 86 -2.05 11.94 -1.02
CA THR A 86 -2.84 12.62 0.01
C THR A 86 -4.32 12.46 -0.32
N ALA A 87 -5.19 12.73 0.65
CA ALA A 87 -6.63 12.69 0.41
C ALA A 87 -7.02 13.66 -0.71
N ASP A 88 -6.39 14.85 -0.75
CA ASP A 88 -6.65 15.85 -1.79
C ASP A 88 -6.21 15.35 -3.16
N GLU A 89 -5.04 14.73 -3.27
CA GLU A 89 -4.56 14.17 -4.53
C GLU A 89 -5.46 13.05 -5.03
N MET A 90 -5.91 12.16 -4.15
CA MET A 90 -6.83 11.08 -4.52
C MET A 90 -8.12 11.64 -5.11
N LYS A 91 -8.63 12.72 -4.54
CA LYS A 91 -9.83 13.38 -5.01
C LYS A 91 -9.59 14.10 -6.33
N TYR A 92 -8.50 14.84 -6.43
CA TYR A 92 -8.15 15.61 -7.62
C TYR A 92 -7.87 14.72 -8.83
N TYR A 93 -7.14 13.60 -8.62
CA TYR A 93 -6.72 12.72 -9.70
C TYR A 93 -7.62 11.48 -9.85
N ALA A 94 -8.82 11.49 -9.27
CA ALA A 94 -9.71 10.33 -9.24
C ALA A 94 -10.04 9.76 -10.62
N ILE A 95 -10.02 10.59 -11.67
CA ILE A 95 -10.33 10.17 -13.04
C ILE A 95 -9.16 9.50 -13.76
N LEU A 96 -7.93 9.60 -13.21
CA LEU A 96 -6.75 9.00 -13.85
C LEU A 96 -6.80 7.47 -13.75
N PRO A 97 -6.28 6.76 -14.76
CA PRO A 97 -6.34 5.30 -14.80
C PRO A 97 -5.78 4.62 -13.55
N PHE A 98 -4.67 5.12 -13.01
CA PHE A 98 -4.08 4.57 -11.79
C PHE A 98 -5.07 4.59 -10.62
N TYR A 99 -5.66 5.76 -10.34
CA TYR A 99 -6.60 5.90 -9.22
C TYR A 99 -7.90 5.11 -9.46
N LYS A 100 -8.36 5.05 -10.71
CA LYS A 100 -9.51 4.21 -11.06
C LYS A 100 -9.24 2.73 -10.79
N ASN A 101 -8.04 2.26 -11.15
CA ASN A 101 -7.64 0.87 -10.90
C ASN A 101 -7.55 0.57 -9.40
N VAL A 102 -6.96 1.48 -8.63
CA VAL A 102 -6.88 1.32 -7.18
C VAL A 102 -8.28 1.26 -6.57
N LYS A 103 -9.20 2.10 -7.02
CA LYS A 103 -10.59 2.08 -6.52
C LYS A 103 -11.29 0.77 -6.85
N ARG A 104 -11.05 0.23 -8.05
CA ARG A 104 -11.71 -1.00 -8.52
C ARG A 104 -11.18 -2.25 -7.81
N GLU A 105 -9.86 -2.37 -7.65
CA GLU A 105 -9.24 -3.60 -7.12
C GLU A 105 -8.62 -3.43 -5.74
N GLY A 106 -8.50 -2.21 -5.24
CA GLY A 106 -7.80 -1.92 -3.99
C GLY A 106 -8.54 -2.43 -2.77
N ILE A 107 -7.76 -2.81 -1.76
CA ILE A 107 -8.26 -3.29 -0.48
C ILE A 107 -7.64 -2.43 0.61
N ALA A 108 -8.49 -1.73 1.37
CA ALA A 108 -8.03 -0.97 2.52
C ALA A 108 -7.67 -1.93 3.65
N VAL A 109 -6.49 -1.76 4.22
CA VAL A 109 -6.02 -2.60 5.31
C VAL A 109 -6.06 -1.88 6.65
#